data_0fa8f3f0d7956fc9bc7a68782efa8523
#
_entry.id   0fa8f3f0d7956fc9bc7a68782efa8523
#
_cell.length_a   1.000
_cell.length_b   1.000
_cell.length_c   1.000
_cell.angle_alpha   90.00
_cell.angle_beta   90.00
_cell.angle_gamma   90.00
#
_symmetry.space_group_name_H-M   'P 1'
#
loop_
_entity.id
_entity.type
_entity.pdbx_description
1 polymer ?
#
loop_
_entity_poly.entity_id
_entity_poly.type
_entity_poly.pdbx_seq_one_letter_code
_entity_poly.pdbx_strand_id
1 'polypeptide(L)'
;MGRKDSAGNQAGAARMTVGDRFWARRIRPIFDDGDLTLEQKSVFCCIVARDPMSVAIECPARDIAAAEAGLPRRDYDEALAALERGGYIVDIVTPYGEDRDGELCMVPIPDEVVREGVQCRE
;
A
#
# COMPACT_ATOMS: atom_id res chain seq x y z
N MET A 1 5.84 -15.14 30.19
CA MET A 1 5.72 -14.71 29.68
C MET A 1 5.42 -14.30 28.66
N GLY A 2 4.84 -14.25 28.43
CA GLY A 2 4.51 -13.77 27.22
C GLY A 2 5.46 -14.06 26.19
N ARG A 3 6.38 -14.77 26.52
CA ARG A 3 7.33 -14.98 25.69
C ARG A 3 7.23 -16.09 24.86
N LYS A 4 6.53 -17.08 25.11
CA LYS A 4 6.45 -18.07 24.25
C LYS A 4 5.92 -17.60 23.04
N ASP A 5 5.28 -16.52 23.06
CA ASP A 5 4.87 -15.94 21.87
C ASP A 5 6.00 -15.67 20.97
N SER A 6 7.18 -15.43 21.46
CA SER A 6 8.26 -15.12 20.58
C SER A 6 8.61 -16.23 19.67
N ALA A 7 8.49 -17.46 20.12
CA ALA A 7 8.77 -18.58 19.25
C ALA A 7 7.75 -18.67 18.13
N GLY A 8 6.50 -18.46 18.45
CA GLY A 8 5.46 -18.46 17.42
C GLY A 8 5.65 -17.34 16.45
N ASN A 9 6.04 -16.18 16.93
CA ASN A 9 6.23 -15.05 16.05
C ASN A 9 7.40 -15.27 15.11
N GLN A 10 8.44 -15.90 15.59
CA GLN A 10 9.57 -16.18 14.74
C GLN A 10 9.21 -17.14 13.64
N ALA A 11 8.43 -18.14 13.96
CA ALA A 11 7.98 -19.07 12.94
C ALA A 11 7.12 -18.35 11.91
N GLY A 12 6.27 -17.46 12.36
CA GLY A 12 5.44 -16.67 11.44
C GLY A 12 6.28 -15.80 10.52
N ALA A 13 7.30 -15.15 11.07
CA ALA A 13 8.15 -14.31 10.26
C ALA A 13 8.91 -15.15 9.23
N ALA A 14 9.31 -16.35 9.60
CA ALA A 14 10.02 -17.21 8.67
C ALA A 14 9.14 -17.68 7.54
N ARG A 15 7.82 -17.60 7.71
CA ARG A 15 6.89 -18.05 6.70
C ARG A 15 6.24 -16.93 5.95
N MET A 16 6.97 -15.82 5.80
CA MET A 16 6.45 -14.69 5.06
C MET A 16 6.03 -15.13 3.67
N THR A 17 4.84 -14.74 3.25
CA THR A 17 4.30 -15.12 1.97
C THR A 17 4.96 -14.35 0.84
N VAL A 18 4.74 -14.78 -0.40
CA VAL A 18 5.21 -14.05 -1.56
C VAL A 18 4.57 -12.66 -1.59
N GLY A 19 3.26 -12.59 -1.27
CA GLY A 19 2.57 -11.32 -1.23
C GLY A 19 3.16 -10.36 -0.21
N ASP A 20 3.53 -10.88 0.98
CA ASP A 20 4.12 -10.05 2.02
C ASP A 20 5.47 -9.49 1.58
N ARG A 21 6.29 -10.30 0.93
CA ARG A 21 7.58 -9.83 0.45
C ARG A 21 7.42 -8.83 -0.67
N PHE A 22 6.45 -9.08 -1.55
CA PHE A 22 6.18 -8.18 -2.66
C PHE A 22 5.73 -6.81 -2.14
N TRP A 23 4.83 -6.81 -1.16
CA TRP A 23 4.38 -5.59 -0.53
C TRP A 23 5.55 -4.81 0.09
N ALA A 24 6.39 -5.50 0.85
CA ALA A 24 7.51 -4.85 1.51
C ALA A 24 8.45 -4.19 0.51
N ARG A 25 8.68 -4.83 -0.63
CA ARG A 25 9.54 -4.26 -1.65
C ARG A 25 8.91 -3.07 -2.34
N ARG A 26 7.60 -3.11 -2.53
CA ARG A 26 6.90 -2.00 -3.17
C ARG A 26 6.93 -0.74 -2.32
N ILE A 27 6.86 -0.88 -1.02
CA ILE A 27 6.79 0.28 -0.15
C ILE A 27 8.16 0.80 0.28
N ARG A 28 9.20 -0.01 0.10
CA ARG A 28 10.51 0.39 0.58
C ARG A 28 10.97 1.76 0.07
N PRO A 29 10.86 2.07 -1.22
CA PRO A 29 11.36 3.35 -1.72
C PRO A 29 10.67 4.56 -1.10
N ILE A 30 9.43 4.42 -0.65
CA ILE A 30 8.71 5.57 -0.13
C ILE A 30 9.29 6.04 1.20
N PHE A 31 9.90 5.12 1.96
CA PHE A 31 10.46 5.49 3.25
C PHE A 31 11.70 6.37 3.13
N ASP A 32 12.34 6.36 1.96
CA ASP A 32 13.50 7.21 1.72
C ASP A 32 13.14 8.57 1.16
N ASP A 33 11.86 8.80 0.90
CA ASP A 33 11.42 10.05 0.29
C ASP A 33 11.17 11.09 1.37
N GLY A 34 12.07 12.06 1.48
CA GLY A 34 11.96 13.10 2.49
C GLY A 34 10.90 14.14 2.23
N ASP A 35 10.29 14.12 1.04
CA ASP A 35 9.24 15.08 0.70
C ASP A 35 7.86 14.64 1.18
N LEU A 36 7.74 13.44 1.71
CA LEU A 36 6.47 12.93 2.21
C LEU A 36 6.49 12.84 3.72
N THR A 37 5.35 13.13 4.34
CA THR A 37 5.22 12.97 5.79
C THR A 37 5.01 11.49 6.12
N LEU A 38 5.17 11.15 7.38
CA LEU A 38 4.94 9.79 7.82
C LEU A 38 3.51 9.37 7.58
N GLU A 39 2.55 10.28 7.78
CA GLU A 39 1.15 9.99 7.52
C GLU A 39 0.92 9.67 6.05
N GLN A 40 1.53 10.44 5.17
CA GLN A 40 1.39 10.22 3.73
C GLN A 40 1.98 8.89 3.32
N LYS A 41 3.13 8.53 3.89
CA LYS A 41 3.73 7.23 3.64
C LYS A 41 2.84 6.10 4.14
N SER A 42 2.20 6.29 5.30
CA SER A 42 1.29 5.30 5.85
C SER A 42 0.10 5.05 4.93
N VAL A 43 -0.45 6.12 4.34
CA VAL A 43 -1.56 5.97 3.40
C VAL A 43 -1.15 5.09 2.22
N PHE A 44 0.04 5.32 1.67
CA PHE A 44 0.53 4.51 0.57
C PHE A 44 0.65 3.05 0.98
N CYS A 45 1.20 2.80 2.17
CA CYS A 45 1.33 1.43 2.67
C CYS A 45 -0.02 0.75 2.80
N CYS A 46 -1.03 1.47 3.29
CA CYS A 46 -2.36 0.92 3.43
C CYS A 46 -2.97 0.57 2.07
N ILE A 47 -2.75 1.43 1.08
CA ILE A 47 -3.27 1.18 -0.26
C ILE A 47 -2.62 -0.07 -0.85
N VAL A 48 -1.30 -0.13 -0.84
CA VAL A 48 -0.59 -1.26 -1.42
C VAL A 48 -0.92 -2.56 -0.70
N ALA A 49 -1.15 -2.49 0.61
CA ALA A 49 -1.46 -3.70 1.38
C ALA A 49 -2.78 -4.32 0.98
N ARG A 50 -3.68 -3.55 0.33
CA ARG A 50 -4.97 -4.11 -0.10
C ARG A 50 -4.81 -5.14 -1.21
N ASP A 51 -3.83 -4.93 -2.08
CA ASP A 51 -3.59 -5.86 -3.19
C ASP A 51 -2.14 -5.70 -3.63
N PRO A 52 -1.20 -6.30 -2.89
CA PRO A 52 0.23 -6.03 -3.10
C PRO A 52 0.74 -6.40 -4.47
N MET A 53 0.07 -7.28 -5.17
CA MET A 53 0.58 -7.78 -6.45
C MET A 53 -0.12 -7.15 -7.65
N SER A 54 -0.99 -6.18 -7.41
CA SER A 54 -1.73 -5.52 -8.49
C SER A 54 -1.26 -4.10 -8.73
N VAL A 55 -1.46 -3.63 -9.95
CA VAL A 55 -1.25 -2.24 -10.30
C VAL A 55 -2.51 -1.44 -10.03
N ALA A 56 -3.67 -2.01 -10.34
CA ALA A 56 -4.96 -1.35 -10.11
C ALA A 56 -5.52 -1.84 -8.78
N ILE A 57 -5.48 -0.99 -7.77
CA ILE A 57 -5.85 -1.38 -6.42
C ILE A 57 -7.19 -0.76 -6.05
N GLU A 58 -8.15 -1.60 -5.70
CA GLU A 58 -9.47 -1.14 -5.30
C GLU A 58 -9.44 -0.61 -3.88
N CYS A 59 -9.97 0.59 -3.70
CA CYS A 59 -10.06 1.24 -2.40
C CYS A 59 -11.51 1.59 -2.14
N PRO A 60 -11.95 1.55 -0.88
CA PRO A 60 -13.32 1.95 -0.55
C PRO A 60 -13.48 3.47 -0.66
N ALA A 61 -14.69 3.96 -0.43
CA ALA A 61 -14.95 5.38 -0.38
C ALA A 61 -13.94 6.05 0.54
N ARG A 62 -13.58 7.29 0.22
CA ARG A 62 -12.51 7.96 0.94
C ARG A 62 -12.77 8.14 2.41
N ASP A 63 -14.03 8.32 2.81
CA ASP A 63 -14.33 8.42 4.24
C ASP A 63 -13.98 7.13 4.97
N ILE A 64 -14.26 6.00 4.35
CA ILE A 64 -13.94 4.70 4.94
C ILE A 64 -12.44 4.49 4.94
N ALA A 65 -11.80 4.78 3.80
CA ALA A 65 -10.36 4.60 3.68
C ALA A 65 -9.59 5.48 4.67
N ALA A 66 -10.05 6.72 4.86
CA ALA A 66 -9.42 7.64 5.81
C ALA A 66 -9.55 7.11 7.23
N ALA A 67 -10.74 6.60 7.58
CA ALA A 67 -10.97 6.06 8.91
C ALA A 67 -10.06 4.84 9.14
N GLU A 68 -9.89 3.99 8.15
CA GLU A 68 -9.02 2.83 8.27
C GLU A 68 -7.57 3.24 8.46
N ALA A 69 -7.16 4.35 7.85
CA ALA A 69 -5.81 4.87 8.00
C ALA A 69 -5.64 5.69 9.27
N GLY A 70 -6.72 5.93 10.00
CA GLY A 70 -6.66 6.71 11.23
C GLY A 70 -6.50 8.20 11.01
N LEU A 71 -6.97 8.73 9.87
CA LEU A 71 -6.80 10.13 9.51
C LEU A 71 -8.14 10.81 9.26
N PRO A 72 -8.19 12.12 9.50
CA PRO A 72 -9.32 12.90 9.01
C PRO A 72 -9.38 12.85 7.48
N ARG A 73 -10.59 12.98 6.93
CA ARG A 73 -10.76 12.91 5.48
C ARG A 73 -9.86 13.89 4.74
N ARG A 74 -9.74 15.12 5.26
CA ARG A 74 -8.91 16.11 4.60
C ARG A 74 -7.46 15.68 4.52
N ASP A 75 -6.94 15.09 5.60
CA ASP A 75 -5.55 14.65 5.62
C ASP A 75 -5.34 13.48 4.67
N TYR A 76 -6.34 12.62 4.56
CA TYR A 76 -6.28 11.52 3.62
C TYR A 76 -6.25 12.04 2.18
N ASP A 77 -7.10 13.02 1.86
CA ASP A 77 -7.12 13.61 0.52
C ASP A 77 -5.79 14.27 0.19
N GLU A 78 -5.19 14.96 1.16
CA GLU A 78 -3.89 15.58 0.96
C GLU A 78 -2.81 14.54 0.73
N ALA A 79 -2.90 13.42 1.43
CA ALA A 79 -1.94 12.34 1.24
C ALA A 79 -2.03 11.78 -0.17
N LEU A 80 -3.25 11.56 -0.68
CA LEU A 80 -3.40 11.07 -2.04
C LEU A 80 -2.81 12.06 -3.04
N ALA A 81 -3.05 13.35 -2.84
CA ALA A 81 -2.51 14.36 -3.75
C ALA A 81 -0.98 14.36 -3.71
N ALA A 82 -0.39 14.22 -2.53
CA ALA A 82 1.06 14.18 -2.41
C ALA A 82 1.64 12.94 -3.08
N LEU A 83 0.96 11.82 -2.95
CA LEU A 83 1.40 10.57 -3.58
C LEU A 83 1.30 10.66 -5.11
N GLU A 84 0.30 11.36 -5.62
CA GLU A 84 0.20 11.58 -7.05
C GLU A 84 1.32 12.50 -7.54
N ARG A 85 1.60 13.56 -6.81
CA ARG A 85 2.68 14.47 -7.20
C ARG A 85 4.02 13.78 -7.20
N GLY A 86 4.22 12.84 -6.30
CA GLY A 86 5.46 12.10 -6.20
C GLY A 86 5.58 10.94 -7.19
N GLY A 87 4.52 10.66 -7.93
CA GLY A 87 4.54 9.56 -8.90
C GLY A 87 4.28 8.20 -8.31
N TYR A 88 3.93 8.12 -7.03
CA TYR A 88 3.60 6.84 -6.41
C TYR A 88 2.23 6.33 -6.80
N ILE A 89 1.33 7.25 -7.10
CA ILE A 89 0.03 6.94 -7.68
C ILE A 89 -0.03 7.71 -8.97
N VAL A 90 -0.28 7.04 -10.08
CA VAL A 90 -0.29 7.72 -11.38
C VAL A 90 -1.68 8.10 -11.83
N ASP A 91 -2.71 7.50 -11.25
CA ASP A 91 -4.09 7.86 -11.60
C ASP A 91 -5.03 7.31 -10.53
N ILE A 92 -6.16 7.98 -10.36
CA ILE A 92 -7.22 7.54 -9.46
C ILE A 92 -8.51 7.61 -10.27
N VAL A 93 -9.15 6.46 -10.47
CA VAL A 93 -10.35 6.40 -11.31
C VAL A 93 -11.54 5.84 -10.53
N THR A 94 -12.73 6.20 -10.97
CA THR A 94 -13.97 5.74 -10.35
C THR A 94 -14.68 4.84 -11.37
N PRO A 95 -14.31 3.56 -11.43
CA PRO A 95 -14.76 2.70 -12.51
C PRO A 95 -16.22 2.27 -12.43
N TYR A 96 -16.86 2.46 -11.29
CA TYR A 96 -18.20 1.94 -11.10
C TYR A 96 -19.30 2.98 -11.23
N GLY A 97 -18.96 4.19 -11.60
CA GLY A 97 -19.95 5.24 -11.77
C GLY A 97 -20.43 5.81 -10.45
N GLU A 98 -21.52 6.56 -10.53
CA GLU A 98 -21.95 7.36 -9.40
C GLU A 98 -22.55 6.53 -8.27
N ASP A 99 -22.98 5.31 -8.57
CA ASP A 99 -23.62 4.48 -7.54
C ASP A 99 -22.62 3.80 -6.62
N ARG A 100 -21.33 3.91 -6.96
CA ARG A 100 -20.29 3.27 -6.17
C ARG A 100 -19.33 4.33 -5.70
N ASP A 101 -18.97 4.27 -4.43
CA ASP A 101 -18.09 5.26 -3.83
C ASP A 101 -16.63 4.86 -3.86
N GLY A 102 -16.33 3.67 -4.35
CA GLY A 102 -14.95 3.19 -4.39
C GLY A 102 -14.16 3.77 -5.53
N GLU A 103 -12.85 3.63 -5.42
CA GLU A 103 -11.90 4.15 -6.41
C GLU A 103 -10.89 3.08 -6.76
N LEU A 104 -10.29 3.21 -7.93
CA LEU A 104 -9.11 2.42 -8.28
C LEU A 104 -7.91 3.32 -8.25
N CYS A 105 -6.94 2.98 -7.42
CA CYS A 105 -5.67 3.70 -7.40
C CYS A 105 -4.69 2.94 -8.28
N MET A 106 -4.15 3.64 -9.27
CA MET A 106 -3.20 3.04 -10.20
C MET A 106 -1.81 3.26 -9.64
N VAL A 107 -1.19 2.20 -9.15
CA VAL A 107 0.09 2.25 -8.45
C VAL A 107 1.09 1.42 -9.21
N PRO A 108 2.06 2.06 -9.87
CA PRO A 108 3.04 1.30 -10.66
C PRO A 108 3.92 0.43 -9.77
N ILE A 109 4.36 -0.68 -10.31
CA ILE A 109 5.26 -1.58 -9.62
C ILE A 109 6.66 -1.34 -10.17
N PRO A 110 7.64 -1.00 -9.32
CA PRO A 110 9.01 -0.78 -9.80
C PRO A 110 9.57 -2.02 -10.50
N ASP A 111 10.37 -1.80 -11.53
CA ASP A 111 10.91 -2.88 -12.33
C ASP A 111 11.69 -3.89 -11.50
N GLU A 112 12.47 -3.43 -10.56
CA GLU A 112 13.25 -4.34 -9.75
C GLU A 112 12.36 -5.23 -8.88
N VAL A 113 11.19 -4.73 -8.48
CA VAL A 113 10.25 -5.52 -7.70
C VAL A 113 9.65 -6.61 -8.58
N VAL A 114 9.34 -6.26 -9.83
CA VAL A 114 8.79 -7.23 -10.77
C VAL A 114 9.79 -8.35 -11.01
N ARG A 115 11.06 -8.00 -11.23
CA ARG A 115 12.09 -9.00 -11.47
C ARG A 115 12.25 -9.94 -10.30
N GLU A 116 12.22 -9.41 -9.08
CA GLU A 116 12.33 -10.25 -7.90
C GLU A 116 11.13 -11.15 -7.74
N GLY A 117 9.96 -10.66 -8.09
CA GLY A 117 8.76 -11.46 -8.05
C GLY A 117 8.85 -12.66 -8.99
N VAL A 118 9.40 -12.44 -10.18
CA VAL A 118 9.59 -13.53 -11.13
C VAL A 118 10.57 -14.54 -10.58
N GLN A 119 11.67 -14.07 -10.01
CA GLN A 119 12.67 -14.99 -9.45
C GLN A 119 12.09 -15.81 -8.31
N CYS A 120 11.24 -15.23 -7.50
CA CYS A 120 10.65 -15.95 -6.39
C CYS A 120 9.74 -17.09 -6.84
N ARG A 121 9.24 -17.05 -8.06
CA ARG A 121 8.37 -18.08 -8.55
C ARG A 121 9.13 -19.29 -9.06
N GLU A 122 10.39 -19.12 -9.32
CA GLU A 122 11.22 -20.19 -9.80
C GLU A 122 11.90 -20.92 -8.68
#